data_56e89e4c946221530b1d3c8512456117
#
_entry.id   56e89e4c946221530b1d3c8512456117
#
_cell.length_a   1.000
_cell.length_b   1.000
_cell.length_c   1.000
_cell.angle_alpha   90.00
_cell.angle_beta   90.00
_cell.angle_gamma   90.00
#
_symmetry.space_group_name_H-M   'P 1'
#
loop_
_entity.id
_entity.type
_entity.pdbx_description
1 polymer ?
#
loop_
_entity_poly.entity_id
_entity_poly.type
_entity_poly.pdbx_seq_one_letter_code
_entity_poly.pdbx_strand_id
1 'polypeptide(L)'
;MIIFIHTSCISINTEDADKAFKLWTQIPLDNNEVKAIKGRYWRSAHFTLEYEAYLKLIVSDSWWNELISFNELHIDTSEWILPDNLPNWFIPDTSYQKFSSDSNLNLKVWLEGDTIFIYDQQL
;
A
#
# COMPACT_ATOMS: atom_id res chain seq x y z
N MET A 1 19.65 -25.65 1.09
CA MET A 1 19.56 -25.25 -0.31
C MET A 1 18.19 -25.37 -0.86
N ILE A 2 17.65 -26.54 -0.80
CA ILE A 2 16.28 -26.82 -1.24
C ILE A 2 15.27 -25.94 -0.52
N ILE A 3 15.59 -25.56 0.69
CA ILE A 3 14.76 -24.69 1.52
C ILE A 3 14.42 -23.38 0.82
N PHE A 4 15.33 -22.82 0.06
CA PHE A 4 15.07 -21.56 -0.64
C PHE A 4 13.95 -21.69 -1.66
N ILE A 5 13.90 -22.82 -2.34
CA ILE A 5 12.86 -23.08 -3.33
C ILE A 5 11.50 -23.18 -2.65
N HIS A 6 11.44 -23.84 -1.51
CA HIS A 6 10.19 -23.96 -0.76
C HIS A 6 9.68 -22.59 -0.32
N THR A 7 10.57 -21.75 0.19
CA THR A 7 10.19 -20.42 0.65
C THR A 7 9.62 -19.57 -0.49
N SER A 8 10.21 -19.64 -1.68
CA SER A 8 9.77 -18.88 -2.84
C SER A 8 8.45 -19.38 -3.41
N CYS A 9 8.02 -20.60 -3.04
CA CYS A 9 6.76 -21.18 -3.51
C CYS A 9 5.58 -20.95 -2.56
N ILE A 10 5.78 -20.18 -1.48
CA ILE A 10 4.73 -19.91 -0.50
C ILE A 10 4.09 -18.57 -0.78
N SER A 11 2.77 -18.55 -0.99
CA SER A 11 2.04 -17.30 -1.06
C SER A 11 1.92 -16.68 0.34
N ILE A 12 1.83 -15.36 0.37
CA ILE A 12 1.66 -14.60 1.61
C ILE A 12 0.30 -13.92 1.54
N ASN A 13 -0.44 -14.00 2.65
CA ASN A 13 -1.72 -13.31 2.78
C ASN A 13 -1.90 -12.94 4.24
N THR A 14 -2.05 -11.64 4.51
CA THR A 14 -2.21 -11.16 5.87
C THR A 14 -3.20 -10.00 5.94
N GLU A 15 -3.94 -9.91 7.04
CA GLU A 15 -4.77 -8.76 7.36
C GLU A 15 -4.28 -8.02 8.60
N ASP A 16 -3.08 -8.34 9.06
CA ASP A 16 -2.42 -7.62 10.15
C ASP A 16 -1.85 -6.32 9.59
N ALA A 17 -2.23 -5.17 10.18
CA ALA A 17 -1.87 -3.86 9.67
C ALA A 17 -0.35 -3.65 9.62
N ASP A 18 0.33 -3.94 10.72
CA ASP A 18 1.79 -3.72 10.82
C ASP A 18 2.54 -4.64 9.86
N LYS A 19 2.11 -5.89 9.78
CA LYS A 19 2.73 -6.86 8.88
C LYS A 19 2.52 -6.49 7.42
N ALA A 20 1.31 -6.06 7.06
CA ALA A 20 1.00 -5.62 5.69
C ALA A 20 1.86 -4.42 5.31
N PHE A 21 2.01 -3.45 6.22
CA PHE A 21 2.87 -2.29 5.99
C PHE A 21 4.32 -2.71 5.76
N LYS A 22 4.85 -3.57 6.63
CA LYS A 22 6.23 -4.04 6.54
C LYS A 22 6.49 -4.82 5.25
N LEU A 23 5.54 -5.66 4.84
CA LEU A 23 5.67 -6.42 3.59
C LEU A 23 5.64 -5.51 2.37
N TRP A 24 4.81 -4.48 2.40
CA TRP A 24 4.71 -3.54 1.28
C TRP A 24 5.93 -2.63 1.17
N THR A 25 6.37 -2.04 2.30
CA THR A 25 7.48 -1.09 2.31
C THR A 25 8.84 -1.78 2.32
N GLN A 26 8.93 -3.01 2.82
CA GLN A 26 10.17 -3.74 3.07
C GLN A 26 11.07 -3.08 4.13
N ILE A 27 10.50 -2.20 4.95
CA ILE A 27 11.21 -1.53 6.04
C ILE A 27 10.44 -1.69 7.34
N PRO A 28 11.11 -1.60 8.49
CA PRO A 28 10.43 -1.65 9.78
C PRO A 28 9.48 -0.48 9.97
N LEU A 29 8.41 -0.71 10.73
CA LEU A 29 7.46 0.33 11.10
C LEU A 29 8.11 1.28 12.11
N ASP A 30 8.13 2.58 11.79
CA ASP A 30 8.57 3.62 12.72
C ASP A 30 7.35 4.29 13.34
N ASN A 31 7.04 3.94 14.59
CA ASN A 31 5.84 4.41 15.27
C ASN A 31 5.80 5.94 15.46
N ASN A 32 6.93 6.63 15.34
CA ASN A 32 6.98 8.09 15.44
C ASN A 32 6.57 8.75 14.12
N GLU A 33 6.71 8.06 13.01
CA GLU A 33 6.47 8.62 11.67
C GLU A 33 5.20 8.09 11.04
N VAL A 34 4.85 6.83 11.30
CA VAL A 34 3.71 6.19 10.67
C VAL A 34 3.06 5.20 11.63
N LYS A 35 1.73 5.20 11.64
CA LYS A 35 0.94 4.23 12.38
C LYS A 35 0.04 3.50 11.40
N ALA A 36 0.18 2.19 11.33
CA ALA A 36 -0.67 1.35 10.49
C ALA A 36 -1.98 1.06 11.24
N ILE A 37 -3.09 1.50 10.67
CA ILE A 37 -4.42 1.35 11.27
C ILE A 37 -5.09 0.09 10.76
N LYS A 38 -5.07 -0.11 9.46
CA LYS A 38 -5.61 -1.27 8.77
C LYS A 38 -4.70 -1.66 7.62
N GLY A 39 -4.66 -2.94 7.31
CA GLY A 39 -3.88 -3.41 6.18
C GLY A 39 -4.35 -4.76 5.70
N ARG A 40 -4.15 -5.01 4.41
CA ARG A 40 -4.27 -6.33 3.80
C ARG A 40 -3.20 -6.42 2.72
N TYR A 41 -2.44 -7.49 2.74
CA TYR A 41 -1.37 -7.70 1.78
C TYR A 41 -1.42 -9.15 1.30
N TRP A 42 -1.40 -9.31 -0.03
CA TRP A 42 -1.33 -10.60 -0.69
C TRP A 42 -0.16 -10.60 -1.66
N ARG A 43 0.56 -11.69 -1.71
CA ARG A 43 1.62 -11.90 -2.68
C ARG A 43 1.57 -13.34 -3.18
N SER A 44 1.68 -13.52 -4.50
CA SER A 44 1.62 -14.84 -5.10
C SER A 44 2.89 -15.64 -4.81
N ALA A 45 2.79 -16.97 -5.00
CA ALA A 45 3.93 -17.88 -4.90
C ALA A 45 4.74 -17.96 -6.21
N HIS A 46 4.33 -17.21 -7.23
CA HIS A 46 4.96 -17.28 -8.55
C HIS A 46 6.25 -16.45 -8.62
N PHE A 47 7.09 -16.75 -9.59
CA PHE A 47 8.31 -15.98 -9.85
C PHE A 47 8.03 -14.53 -10.17
N THR A 48 6.94 -14.28 -10.86
CA THR A 48 6.50 -12.92 -11.19
C THR A 48 5.84 -12.33 -9.95
N LEU A 49 6.56 -11.76 -9.06
CA LEU A 49 6.13 -11.16 -7.81
C LEU A 49 4.83 -10.37 -7.93
N GLU A 50 3.72 -11.07 -8.13
CA GLU A 50 2.40 -10.46 -8.14
C GLU A 50 2.00 -10.18 -6.70
N TYR A 51 1.50 -8.97 -6.44
CA TYR A 51 1.04 -8.60 -5.11
C TYR A 51 -0.09 -7.59 -5.18
N GLU A 52 -0.81 -7.49 -4.08
CA GLU A 52 -1.88 -6.52 -3.90
C GLU A 52 -1.83 -6.03 -2.45
N ALA A 53 -1.79 -4.72 -2.27
CA ALA A 53 -1.68 -4.11 -0.95
C ALA A 53 -2.77 -3.06 -0.75
N TYR A 54 -3.42 -3.11 0.40
CA TYR A 54 -4.38 -2.13 0.88
C TYR A 54 -3.94 -1.67 2.25
N LEU A 55 -3.80 -0.38 2.46
CA LEU A 55 -3.35 0.17 3.74
C LEU A 55 -4.15 1.41 4.12
N LYS A 56 -4.39 1.55 5.41
CA LYS A 56 -4.87 2.78 6.01
C LYS A 56 -3.87 3.19 7.08
N LEU A 57 -3.26 4.35 6.94
CA LEU A 57 -2.17 4.82 7.78
C LEU A 57 -2.44 6.22 8.31
N ILE A 58 -1.86 6.51 9.49
CA ILE A 58 -1.70 7.88 9.97
C ILE A 58 -0.21 8.18 9.86
N VAL A 59 0.14 9.29 9.21
CA VAL A 59 1.53 9.57 8.86
C VAL A 59 1.93 10.97 9.30
N SER A 60 3.23 11.15 9.58
CA SER A 60 3.81 12.47 9.82
C SER A 60 3.98 13.21 8.49
N ASP A 61 4.15 14.53 8.57
CA ASP A 61 4.43 15.35 7.40
C ASP A 61 5.72 14.89 6.71
N SER A 62 6.72 14.52 7.49
CA SER A 62 8.00 14.04 6.98
C SER A 62 7.84 12.76 6.17
N TRP A 63 7.11 11.80 6.69
CA TRP A 63 6.87 10.54 6.01
C TRP A 63 6.06 10.74 4.72
N TRP A 64 5.04 11.59 4.80
CA TRP A 64 4.22 11.93 3.64
C TRP A 64 5.06 12.58 2.53
N ASN A 65 5.94 13.52 2.90
CA ASN A 65 6.80 14.19 1.92
C ASN A 65 7.77 13.21 1.26
N GLU A 66 8.27 12.24 2.00
CA GLU A 66 9.12 11.18 1.43
C GLU A 66 8.34 10.30 0.47
N LEU A 67 7.09 9.96 0.81
CA LEU A 67 6.24 9.16 -0.07
C LEU A 67 5.99 9.88 -1.39
N ILE A 68 5.66 11.17 -1.32
CA ILE A 68 5.45 12.00 -2.52
C ILE A 68 6.72 12.00 -3.38
N SER A 69 7.84 12.30 -2.78
CA SER A 69 9.10 12.45 -3.50
C SER A 69 9.57 11.14 -4.11
N PHE A 70 9.55 10.08 -3.31
CA PHE A 70 10.06 8.77 -3.74
C PHE A 70 9.22 8.17 -4.87
N ASN A 71 7.91 8.38 -4.83
CA ASN A 71 6.98 7.80 -5.80
C ASN A 71 6.53 8.78 -6.89
N GLU A 72 7.06 9.98 -6.89
CA GLU A 72 6.67 11.02 -7.84
C GLU A 72 5.15 11.20 -7.88
N LEU A 73 4.55 11.38 -6.70
CA LEU A 73 3.10 11.55 -6.57
C LEU A 73 2.66 12.93 -7.00
N HIS A 74 1.52 13.00 -7.67
CA HIS A 74 0.88 14.25 -8.03
C HIS A 74 -0.63 14.12 -7.86
N ILE A 75 -1.30 15.27 -7.70
CA ILE A 75 -2.76 15.31 -7.58
C ILE A 75 -3.39 14.74 -8.84
N ASP A 76 -4.37 13.86 -8.66
CA ASP A 76 -5.09 13.23 -9.75
C ASP A 76 -6.58 13.45 -9.55
N THR A 77 -7.22 14.11 -10.49
CA THR A 77 -8.66 14.40 -10.45
C THR A 77 -9.48 13.46 -11.31
N SER A 78 -8.85 12.51 -11.99
CA SER A 78 -9.56 11.52 -12.81
C SER A 78 -10.33 10.54 -11.94
N GLU A 79 -11.31 9.87 -12.54
CA GLU A 79 -12.02 8.79 -11.85
C GLU A 79 -11.23 7.50 -11.95
N TRP A 80 -11.20 6.75 -10.84
CA TRP A 80 -10.50 5.48 -10.77
C TRP A 80 -11.49 4.34 -10.70
N ILE A 81 -11.17 3.25 -11.40
CA ILE A 81 -11.91 1.99 -11.28
C ILE A 81 -11.12 1.12 -10.30
N LEU A 82 -11.76 0.78 -9.18
CA LEU A 82 -11.15 -0.03 -8.14
C LEU A 82 -11.66 -1.47 -8.23
N PRO A 83 -10.88 -2.45 -7.71
CA PRO A 83 -11.33 -3.84 -7.68
C PRO A 83 -12.63 -4.01 -6.88
N ASP A 84 -13.42 -5.03 -7.21
CA ASP A 84 -14.67 -5.32 -6.53
C ASP A 84 -14.46 -5.89 -5.13
N ASN A 85 -13.28 -6.44 -4.87
CA ASN A 85 -12.98 -7.16 -3.62
C ASN A 85 -12.23 -6.29 -2.60
N LEU A 86 -12.51 -5.00 -2.56
CA LEU A 86 -11.92 -4.10 -1.57
C LEU A 86 -12.23 -4.58 -0.14
N PRO A 87 -11.29 -4.44 0.80
CA PRO A 87 -11.62 -4.63 2.21
C PRO A 87 -12.74 -3.69 2.63
N ASN A 88 -13.61 -4.14 3.53
CA ASN A 88 -14.75 -3.33 3.95
C ASN A 88 -14.37 -2.04 4.67
N TRP A 89 -13.15 -1.95 5.19
CA TRP A 89 -12.64 -0.75 5.84
C TRP A 89 -11.95 0.21 4.85
N PHE A 90 -11.76 -0.19 3.59
CA PHE A 90 -11.08 0.63 2.58
C PHE A 90 -12.12 1.52 1.90
N ILE A 91 -12.44 2.63 2.55
CA ILE A 91 -13.55 3.50 2.17
C ILE A 91 -13.14 4.98 2.12
N PRO A 92 -12.11 5.38 1.36
CA PRO A 92 -11.83 6.81 1.21
C PRO A 92 -13.01 7.47 0.46
N ASP A 93 -13.54 8.53 1.04
CA ASP A 93 -14.67 9.24 0.45
C ASP A 93 -14.21 10.46 -0.35
N THR A 94 -15.16 11.28 -0.79
CA THR A 94 -14.87 12.44 -1.65
C THR A 94 -14.12 13.56 -0.93
N SER A 95 -13.99 13.52 0.41
CA SER A 95 -13.18 14.48 1.14
C SER A 95 -11.69 14.25 0.99
N TYR A 96 -11.28 13.04 0.57
CA TYR A 96 -9.88 12.70 0.38
C TYR A 96 -9.36 13.21 -0.94
N GLN A 97 -8.18 13.83 -0.91
CA GLN A 97 -7.45 14.21 -2.11
C GLN A 97 -6.77 12.98 -2.71
N LYS A 98 -6.92 12.79 -4.01
CA LYS A 98 -6.32 11.64 -4.72
C LYS A 98 -4.97 12.00 -5.33
N PHE A 99 -4.04 11.04 -5.26
CA PHE A 99 -2.70 11.17 -5.84
C PHE A 99 -2.37 9.92 -6.62
N SER A 100 -1.75 10.09 -7.77
CA SER A 100 -1.19 8.99 -8.55
C SER A 100 0.30 9.20 -8.77
N SER A 101 0.99 8.14 -9.17
CA SER A 101 2.44 8.12 -9.29
C SER A 101 2.85 8.11 -10.77
N ASP A 102 3.88 8.89 -11.11
CA ASP A 102 4.47 8.85 -12.46
C ASP A 102 5.38 7.63 -12.63
N SER A 103 5.95 7.13 -11.54
CA SER A 103 6.89 6.01 -11.59
C SER A 103 6.22 4.65 -11.34
N ASN A 104 5.04 4.62 -10.72
CA ASN A 104 4.29 3.40 -10.47
C ASN A 104 2.81 3.64 -10.76
N LEU A 105 2.38 3.30 -11.98
CA LEU A 105 1.03 3.59 -12.46
C LEU A 105 -0.08 2.88 -11.69
N ASN A 106 0.26 1.84 -10.93
CA ASN A 106 -0.72 1.08 -10.16
C ASN A 106 -0.89 1.60 -8.73
N LEU A 107 -0.02 2.49 -8.29
CA LEU A 107 -0.10 3.07 -6.95
C LEU A 107 -1.14 4.17 -6.91
N LYS A 108 -2.07 4.05 -5.96
CA LYS A 108 -3.13 5.02 -5.73
C LYS A 108 -3.15 5.42 -4.27
N VAL A 109 -3.18 6.71 -4.01
CA VAL A 109 -3.11 7.24 -2.65
C VAL A 109 -4.21 8.28 -2.45
N TRP A 110 -4.87 8.23 -1.30
CA TRP A 110 -5.87 9.20 -0.85
C TRP A 110 -5.38 9.84 0.43
N LEU A 111 -5.49 11.15 0.53
CA LEU A 111 -5.04 11.90 1.72
C LEU A 111 -6.14 12.81 2.23
N GLU A 112 -6.37 12.77 3.55
CA GLU A 112 -7.14 13.79 4.26
C GLU A 112 -6.48 14.02 5.62
N GLY A 113 -5.99 15.25 5.87
CA GLY A 113 -5.25 15.55 7.08
C GLY A 113 -3.97 14.71 7.15
N ASP A 114 -3.85 13.90 8.18
CA ASP A 114 -2.70 12.98 8.36
C ASP A 114 -3.06 11.53 8.05
N THR A 115 -4.28 11.27 7.58
CA THR A 115 -4.75 9.93 7.27
C THR A 115 -4.63 9.67 5.79
N ILE A 116 -4.03 8.54 5.43
CA ILE A 116 -3.93 8.12 4.04
C ILE A 116 -4.47 6.70 3.86
N PHE A 117 -5.04 6.48 2.67
CA PHE A 117 -5.32 5.14 2.17
C PHE A 117 -4.36 4.88 1.01
N ILE A 118 -3.83 3.68 0.94
CA ILE A 118 -2.94 3.26 -0.14
C ILE A 118 -3.49 1.99 -0.77
N TYR A 119 -3.56 1.99 -2.09
CA TYR A 119 -3.80 0.80 -2.90
C TYR A 119 -2.66 0.67 -3.88
N ASP A 120 -2.02 -0.48 -3.90
CA ASP A 120 -0.93 -0.77 -4.82
C ASP A 120 -1.03 -2.22 -5.27
N GLN A 121 -0.75 -2.45 -6.54
CA GLN A 121 -0.77 -3.80 -7.07
C GLN A 121 0.30 -3.98 -8.15
N GLN A 122 0.74 -5.22 -8.28
CA GLN A 122 1.52 -5.67 -9.42
C GLN A 122 1.00 -7.05 -9.81
N LEU A 123 0.38 -7.12 -10.98
CA LEU A 123 -0.23 -8.36 -11.47
C LEU A 123 0.33 -8.74 -12.84
#